data_5d3b84bf642cade07c6788f625ef3ffb
#
_entry.id   5d3b84bf642cade07c6788f625ef3ffb
#
_cell.length_a   1.000
_cell.length_b   1.000
_cell.length_c   1.000
_cell.angle_alpha   90.00
_cell.angle_beta   90.00
_cell.angle_gamma   90.00
#
_symmetry.space_group_name_H-M   'P 1'
#
loop_
_entity.id
_entity.type
_entity.pdbx_description
1 polymer ?
#
loop_
_entity_poly.entity_id
_entity_poly.type
_entity_poly.pdbx_seq_one_letter_code
_entity_poly.pdbx_strand_id
1 'polypeptide(L)'
;MSNEAKNPGEVTLCVSNGYKKKFYLNKNFNQLPQSIRDELKIMCVLYTEDVGGILELVFDEDGTLQFKTSCEENDFLYDEIGSVLKIKQYQNEKRDLLEALEMFYRIIYLGEGL
;
A
#
# COMPACT_ATOMS: atom_id res chain seq x y z
N MET A 1 -14.40 13.82 -0.34
CA MET A 1 -13.99 13.60 0.29
C MET A 1 -12.91 13.03 0.38
N SER A 2 -12.15 13.06 0.41
CA SER A 2 -11.20 12.45 0.45
C SER A 2 -10.83 12.09 1.65
N ASN A 3 -10.27 11.49 2.08
CA ASN A 3 -9.97 11.13 3.24
C ASN A 3 -8.98 10.18 3.20
N GLU A 4 -8.22 10.20 2.32
CA GLU A 4 -7.28 9.29 2.18
C GLU A 4 -6.33 9.24 3.27
N ALA A 5 -5.83 10.28 3.79
CA ALA A 5 -4.84 10.26 4.87
C ALA A 5 -5.54 10.35 6.19
N LYS A 6 -5.29 9.43 7.08
CA LYS A 6 -5.88 9.45 8.39
C LYS A 6 -5.08 10.29 9.34
N ASN A 7 -3.78 10.41 9.15
CA ASN A 7 -2.91 11.20 9.99
C ASN A 7 -2.33 12.34 9.20
N PRO A 8 -2.05 13.49 9.85
CA PRO A 8 -1.43 14.59 9.15
C PRO A 8 -0.12 14.15 8.53
N GLY A 9 0.13 14.57 7.31
CA GLY A 9 1.37 14.26 6.61
C GLY A 9 1.38 12.93 5.88
N GLU A 10 0.33 12.12 6.03
CA GLU A 10 0.26 10.85 5.33
C GLU A 10 -0.40 11.02 3.96
N VAL A 11 0.09 10.28 2.98
CA VAL A 11 -0.48 10.29 1.64
C VAL A 11 -0.73 8.85 1.21
N THR A 12 -1.97 8.55 0.84
CA THR A 12 -2.32 7.20 0.40
C THR A 12 -1.75 6.95 -0.99
N LEU A 13 -1.06 5.82 -1.12
CA LEU A 13 -0.58 5.36 -2.43
C LEU A 13 -1.65 4.52 -3.12
N CYS A 14 -2.16 3.52 -2.43
CA CYS A 14 -3.11 2.59 -3.04
C CYS A 14 -3.91 1.86 -1.96
N VAL A 15 -5.00 1.25 -2.39
CA VAL A 15 -5.86 0.46 -1.52
C VAL A 15 -6.30 -0.80 -2.27
N SER A 16 -6.19 -1.95 -1.63
CA SER A 16 -6.75 -3.19 -2.14
C SER A 16 -7.87 -3.62 -1.19
N ASN A 17 -9.07 -3.74 -1.73
CA ASN A 17 -10.24 -4.09 -0.92
C ASN A 17 -10.66 -5.52 -1.25
N GLY A 18 -10.41 -6.43 -0.31
CA GLY A 18 -10.71 -7.85 -0.52
C GLY A 18 -12.21 -8.15 -0.54
N TYR A 19 -13.01 -7.33 0.11
CA TYR A 19 -14.47 -7.55 0.11
C TYR A 19 -15.08 -7.22 -1.24
N LYS A 20 -14.66 -6.10 -1.83
CA LYS A 20 -15.18 -5.65 -3.12
C LYS A 20 -14.37 -6.18 -4.29
N LYS A 21 -13.23 -6.81 -4.02
CA LYS A 21 -12.31 -7.32 -5.03
C LYS A 21 -11.91 -6.20 -5.98
N LYS A 22 -11.51 -5.07 -5.41
CA LYS A 22 -11.11 -3.89 -6.17
C LYS A 22 -9.78 -3.37 -5.68
N PHE A 23 -8.99 -2.89 -6.63
CA PHE A 23 -7.74 -2.22 -6.37
C PHE A 23 -7.83 -0.78 -6.85
N TYR A 24 -7.36 0.14 -6.03
CA TYR A 24 -7.39 1.55 -6.32
C TYR A 24 -6.00 2.13 -6.16
N LEU A 25 -5.51 2.81 -7.20
CA LEU A 25 -4.26 3.56 -7.14
C LEU A 25 -4.59 5.04 -7.10
N ASN A 26 -4.00 5.77 -6.15
CA ASN A 26 -4.15 7.21 -6.08
C ASN A 26 -3.63 7.80 -7.39
N LYS A 27 -4.49 8.57 -8.08
CA LYS A 27 -4.14 9.06 -9.42
C LYS A 27 -2.95 10.00 -9.42
N ASN A 28 -2.57 10.55 -8.28
CA ASN A 28 -1.35 11.35 -8.21
C ASN A 28 -0.11 10.52 -8.50
N PHE A 29 -0.24 9.19 -8.53
CA PHE A 29 0.87 8.29 -8.79
C PHE A 29 0.78 7.62 -10.15
N ASN A 30 -0.07 8.14 -11.04
CA ASN A 30 -0.19 7.58 -12.38
C ASN A 30 1.09 7.72 -13.20
N GLN A 31 2.01 8.57 -12.76
CA GLN A 31 3.27 8.75 -13.46
C GLN A 31 4.31 7.67 -13.16
N LEU A 32 4.04 6.81 -12.19
CA LEU A 32 4.92 5.69 -11.95
C LEU A 32 5.03 4.82 -13.21
N PRO A 33 6.20 4.24 -13.48
CA PRO A 33 6.32 3.32 -14.62
C PRO A 33 5.29 2.21 -14.54
N GLN A 34 4.84 1.77 -15.72
CA GLN A 34 3.80 0.75 -15.79
C GLN A 34 4.21 -0.52 -15.06
N SER A 35 5.47 -0.94 -15.20
CA SER A 35 5.93 -2.16 -14.55
C SER A 35 5.86 -2.04 -13.01
N ILE A 36 6.13 -0.86 -12.49
CA ILE A 36 6.04 -0.62 -11.04
C ILE A 36 4.58 -0.66 -10.60
N ARG A 37 3.70 -0.03 -11.38
CA ARG A 37 2.27 -0.04 -11.05
C ARG A 37 1.70 -1.46 -11.11
N ASP A 38 2.12 -2.24 -12.07
CA ASP A 38 1.65 -3.62 -12.20
C ASP A 38 2.13 -4.48 -11.04
N GLU A 39 3.39 -4.36 -10.69
CA GLU A 39 3.95 -5.13 -9.59
C GLU A 39 3.30 -4.76 -8.25
N LEU A 40 3.06 -3.48 -8.06
CA LEU A 40 2.37 -2.99 -6.87
C LEU A 40 0.96 -3.58 -6.77
N LYS A 41 0.22 -3.53 -7.87
CA LYS A 41 -1.14 -4.05 -7.90
C LYS A 41 -1.16 -5.55 -7.61
N ILE A 42 -0.25 -6.30 -8.25
CA ILE A 42 -0.20 -7.73 -8.05
C ILE A 42 0.07 -8.06 -6.59
N MET A 43 1.04 -7.38 -5.98
CA MET A 43 1.37 -7.61 -4.59
C MET A 43 0.17 -7.37 -3.68
N CYS A 44 -0.51 -6.25 -3.87
CA CYS A 44 -1.61 -5.87 -2.99
C CYS A 44 -2.83 -6.74 -3.18
N VAL A 45 -3.14 -7.11 -4.42
CA VAL A 45 -4.29 -7.95 -4.70
C VAL A 45 -4.05 -9.36 -4.17
N LEU A 46 -2.86 -9.91 -4.35
CA LEU A 46 -2.53 -11.22 -3.80
C LEU A 46 -2.61 -11.22 -2.28
N TYR A 47 -2.20 -10.12 -1.65
CA TYR A 47 -2.32 -10.01 -0.20
C TYR A 47 -3.78 -10.15 0.24
N THR A 48 -4.68 -9.37 -0.36
CA THR A 48 -6.08 -9.42 0.07
C THR A 48 -6.78 -10.70 -0.35
N GLU A 49 -6.33 -11.36 -1.41
CA GLU A 49 -6.86 -12.67 -1.76
C GLU A 49 -6.45 -13.73 -0.75
N ASP A 50 -5.25 -13.60 -0.21
CA ASP A 50 -4.70 -14.59 0.71
C ASP A 50 -5.18 -14.36 2.15
N VAL A 51 -5.16 -13.12 2.59
CA VAL A 51 -5.42 -12.75 3.98
C VAL A 51 -6.83 -12.23 4.19
N GLY A 52 -7.41 -11.60 3.17
CA GLY A 52 -8.71 -10.93 3.29
C GLY A 52 -8.55 -9.49 3.75
N GLY A 53 -9.67 -8.88 4.07
CA GLY A 53 -9.67 -7.53 4.59
C GLY A 53 -9.34 -6.46 3.57
N ILE A 54 -8.80 -5.36 4.07
CA ILE A 54 -8.42 -4.21 3.26
C ILE A 54 -6.98 -3.87 3.57
N LEU A 55 -6.19 -3.67 2.52
CA LEU A 55 -4.79 -3.24 2.65
C LEU A 55 -4.67 -1.85 2.05
N GLU A 56 -4.12 -0.93 2.83
CA GLU A 56 -3.83 0.41 2.37
C GLU A 56 -2.35 0.68 2.53
N LEU A 57 -1.69 1.16 1.49
CA LEU A 57 -0.30 1.58 1.58
C LEU A 57 -0.28 3.10 1.61
N VAL A 58 0.40 3.66 2.59
CA VAL A 58 0.51 5.11 2.74
C VAL A 58 1.96 5.49 2.94
N PHE A 59 2.33 6.68 2.47
CA PHE A 59 3.61 7.28 2.79
C PHE A 59 3.43 8.17 4.00
N ASP A 60 4.29 8.03 5.00
CA ASP A 60 4.25 8.94 6.14
C ASP A 60 4.99 10.22 5.79
N GLU A 61 5.08 11.14 6.75
CA GLU A 61 5.66 12.44 6.45
C GLU A 61 7.16 12.36 6.12
N ASP A 62 7.82 11.28 6.49
CA ASP A 62 9.23 11.09 6.14
C ASP A 62 9.39 10.39 4.80
N GLY A 63 8.30 10.00 4.18
CA GLY A 63 8.35 9.27 2.91
C GLY A 63 8.53 7.78 3.08
N THR A 64 8.35 7.26 4.29
CA THR A 64 8.42 5.82 4.53
C THR A 64 7.08 5.19 4.23
N LEU A 65 7.09 4.07 3.53
CA LEU A 65 5.87 3.39 3.13
C LEU A 65 5.37 2.50 4.26
N GLN A 66 4.11 2.70 4.63
CA GLN A 66 3.48 1.95 5.72
C GLN A 66 2.38 1.07 5.15
N PHE A 67 2.28 -0.15 5.69
CA PHE A 67 1.21 -1.08 5.34
C PHE A 67 0.16 -0.97 6.45
N LYS A 68 -1.03 -0.53 6.09
CA LYS A 68 -2.14 -0.43 7.03
C LYS A 68 -3.21 -1.42 6.65
N THR A 69 -3.65 -2.21 7.62
CA THR A 69 -4.65 -3.25 7.36
C THR A 69 -5.87 -3.01 8.22
N SER A 70 -7.02 -3.43 7.72
CA SER A 70 -8.25 -3.35 8.46
C SER A 70 -9.20 -4.43 7.97
N CYS A 71 -10.25 -4.69 8.73
CA CYS A 71 -11.26 -5.64 8.33
C CYS A 71 -12.61 -5.14 8.82
N GLU A 72 -13.67 -5.69 8.23
CA GLU A 72 -15.02 -5.35 8.67
C GLU A 72 -15.28 -5.96 10.04
N GLU A 73 -16.17 -5.31 10.79
CA GLU A 73 -16.39 -5.63 12.18
C GLU A 73 -16.78 -7.08 12.40
N ASN A 74 -17.51 -7.67 11.50
CA ASN A 74 -18.00 -9.03 11.66
C ASN A 74 -17.25 -10.04 10.81
N ASP A 75 -16.04 -9.71 10.38
CA ASP A 75 -15.26 -10.62 9.56
C ASP A 75 -14.45 -11.55 10.46
N PHE A 76 -15.05 -12.69 10.79
CA PHE A 76 -14.39 -13.67 11.63
C PHE A 76 -13.39 -14.53 10.87
N LEU A 77 -13.33 -14.37 9.55
CA LEU A 77 -12.39 -15.11 8.72
C LEU A 77 -11.08 -14.36 8.49
N TYR A 78 -11.02 -13.10 8.91
CA TYR A 78 -9.81 -12.32 8.71
C TYR A 78 -8.66 -12.88 9.53
N ASP A 79 -7.53 -13.14 8.86
CA ASP A 79 -6.39 -13.80 9.46
C ASP A 79 -5.39 -12.77 9.97
N GLU A 80 -5.54 -12.35 11.22
CA GLU A 80 -4.67 -11.31 11.79
C GLU A 80 -3.21 -11.76 11.87
N ILE A 81 -2.99 -13.00 12.22
CA ILE A 81 -1.62 -13.51 12.32
C ILE A 81 -1.00 -13.62 10.93
N GLY A 82 -1.75 -14.19 9.99
CA GLY A 82 -1.29 -14.30 8.61
C GLY A 82 -1.03 -12.95 7.99
N SER A 83 -1.83 -11.95 8.36
CA SER A 83 -1.64 -10.58 7.90
C SER A 83 -0.26 -10.06 8.26
N VAL A 84 0.14 -10.20 9.53
CA VAL A 84 1.43 -9.72 9.99
C VAL A 84 2.57 -10.46 9.29
N LEU A 85 2.43 -11.78 9.16
CA LEU A 85 3.46 -12.59 8.53
C LEU A 85 3.62 -12.26 7.06
N LYS A 86 2.49 -12.04 6.37
CA LYS A 86 2.53 -11.72 4.94
C LYS A 86 3.17 -10.36 4.70
N ILE A 87 2.86 -9.38 5.54
CA ILE A 87 3.48 -8.06 5.41
C ILE A 87 5.00 -8.17 5.57
N LYS A 88 5.45 -8.91 6.58
CA LYS A 88 6.89 -9.07 6.78
C LYS A 88 7.53 -9.78 5.59
N GLN A 89 6.84 -10.75 5.03
CA GLN A 89 7.34 -11.46 3.86
C GLN A 89 7.50 -10.49 2.70
N TYR A 90 6.49 -9.66 2.42
CA TYR A 90 6.57 -8.72 1.31
C TYR A 90 7.60 -7.63 1.56
N GLN A 91 7.73 -7.16 2.80
CA GLN A 91 8.75 -6.15 3.11
C GLN A 91 10.15 -6.67 2.82
N ASN A 92 10.34 -7.97 2.95
CA ASN A 92 11.62 -8.59 2.64
C ASN A 92 11.76 -8.92 1.16
N GLU A 93 10.76 -9.58 0.58
CA GLU A 93 10.84 -10.05 -0.80
C GLU A 93 10.69 -8.94 -1.83
N LYS A 94 9.93 -7.90 -1.49
CA LYS A 94 9.66 -6.80 -2.41
C LYS A 94 10.41 -5.54 -2.04
N ARG A 95 11.54 -5.71 -1.39
CA ARG A 95 12.34 -4.56 -0.92
C ARG A 95 12.65 -3.59 -2.05
N ASP A 96 13.05 -4.11 -3.20
CA ASP A 96 13.41 -3.23 -4.31
C ASP A 96 12.23 -2.41 -4.79
N LEU A 97 11.04 -3.04 -4.86
CA LEU A 97 9.83 -2.32 -5.25
C LEU A 97 9.50 -1.23 -4.24
N LEU A 98 9.54 -1.58 -2.96
CA LEU A 98 9.15 -0.63 -1.90
C LEU A 98 10.13 0.52 -1.83
N GLU A 99 11.43 0.25 -2.00
CA GLU A 99 12.44 1.32 -2.00
C GLU A 99 12.29 2.23 -3.21
N ALA A 100 11.94 1.66 -4.36
CA ALA A 100 11.71 2.48 -5.55
C ALA A 100 10.52 3.41 -5.36
N LEU A 101 9.46 2.91 -4.74
CA LEU A 101 8.29 3.73 -4.46
C LEU A 101 8.61 4.85 -3.48
N GLU A 102 9.37 4.54 -2.44
CA GLU A 102 9.77 5.56 -1.47
C GLU A 102 10.65 6.61 -2.08
N MET A 103 11.58 6.21 -2.96
CA MET A 103 12.45 7.15 -3.63
C MET A 103 11.65 8.08 -4.55
N PHE A 104 10.71 7.51 -5.29
CA PHE A 104 9.83 8.31 -6.16
C PHE A 104 9.11 9.37 -5.33
N TYR A 105 8.55 8.96 -4.20
CA TYR A 105 7.79 9.87 -3.34
C TYR A 105 8.67 10.99 -2.81
N ARG A 106 9.86 10.66 -2.33
CA ARG A 106 10.75 11.67 -1.76
C ARG A 106 11.18 12.70 -2.79
N ILE A 107 11.47 12.24 -4.00
CA ILE A 107 11.92 13.15 -5.04
C ILE A 107 10.79 14.01 -5.55
N ILE A 108 9.64 13.40 -5.86
CA ILE A 108 8.55 14.11 -6.52
C ILE A 108 7.71 14.89 -5.54
N TYR A 109 7.40 14.33 -4.37
CA TYR A 109 6.51 14.98 -3.42
C TYR A 109 7.24 15.79 -2.37
N LEU A 110 8.33 15.26 -1.83
CA LEU A 110 9.04 15.95 -0.77
C LEU A 110 10.12 16.89 -1.31
N GLY A 111 10.37 16.84 -2.62
CA GLY A 111 11.33 17.75 -3.23
C GLY A 111 12.78 17.47 -2.88
N GLU A 112 13.09 16.27 -2.44
CA GLU A 112 14.45 15.93 -2.07
C GLU A 112 15.29 15.78 -3.33
N GLY A 113 16.51 16.30 -3.30
CA GLY A 113 17.38 16.17 -4.42
C GLY A 113 17.97 14.78 -4.52
N LEU A 114 18.63 14.52 -5.64
CA LEU A 114 19.32 13.26 -5.85
C LEU A 114 20.72 13.31 -5.29
#